data_3b40b27b9c2aadda187235d6afedc7de
#
_entry.id   3b40b27b9c2aadda187235d6afedc7de
#
_cell.length_a   1.000
_cell.length_b   1.000
_cell.length_c   1.000
_cell.angle_alpha   90.00
_cell.angle_beta   90.00
_cell.angle_gamma   90.00
#
_symmetry.space_group_name_H-M   'P 1'
#
loop_
_entity.id
_entity.type
_entity.pdbx_description
1 polymer ?
#
loop_
_entity_poly.entity_id
_entity_poly.type
_entity_poly.pdbx_seq_one_letter_code
_entity_poly.pdbx_strand_id
1 'polypeptide(L)'
;TGLVGEDEIILIGKDLPQITEDTPYARIALVRVAEDSIGTGDKLYNTIQNIGYFRYHIYPKGFMLRVSSSNDRESVRVAADALEQGLNFTAIGNAMQKALHLHKEVEAVKIIFITDPGADYAGLQEGLKKTKQITATIDHMLKDVNMDCGSCGLQEICDEVEGLREMHFGMSEEHT
;
A
#
# COMPACT_ATOMS: atom_id res chain seq x y z
N THR A 1 0.93 1.57 -17.75
CA THR A 1 2.19 1.84 -17.03
C THR A 1 2.91 0.52 -16.78
N GLY A 2 4.16 0.37 -17.26
CA GLY A 2 4.93 -0.90 -17.22
C GLY A 2 5.44 -1.33 -15.84
N LEU A 3 4.88 -0.83 -14.73
CA LEU A 3 5.33 -1.15 -13.37
C LEU A 3 4.93 -2.55 -12.91
N VAL A 4 3.78 -3.05 -13.34
CA VAL A 4 3.26 -4.38 -12.99
C VAL A 4 2.72 -5.03 -14.26
N GLY A 5 3.47 -5.97 -14.82
CA GLY A 5 3.07 -6.73 -16.02
C GLY A 5 2.26 -7.97 -15.69
N GLU A 6 2.73 -8.73 -14.71
CA GLU A 6 2.17 -10.01 -14.25
C GLU A 6 2.38 -10.15 -12.73
N ASP A 7 1.85 -11.21 -12.15
CA ASP A 7 2.07 -11.53 -10.74
C ASP A 7 3.54 -11.86 -10.51
N GLU A 8 4.15 -11.17 -9.55
CA GLU A 8 5.56 -11.31 -9.26
C GLU A 8 5.83 -11.16 -7.76
N ILE A 9 6.77 -11.95 -7.22
CA ILE A 9 7.28 -11.83 -5.87
C ILE A 9 8.79 -11.66 -5.95
N ILE A 10 9.29 -10.55 -5.41
CA ILE A 10 10.71 -10.22 -5.38
C ILE A 10 11.18 -10.19 -3.92
N LEU A 11 12.31 -10.81 -3.66
CA LEU A 11 13.02 -10.71 -2.38
C LEU A 11 14.38 -10.05 -2.61
N ILE A 12 14.62 -8.94 -1.90
CA ILE A 12 15.88 -8.22 -1.87
C ILE A 12 16.50 -8.42 -0.48
N GLY A 13 17.50 -9.29 -0.38
CA GLY A 13 18.15 -9.64 0.86
C GLY A 13 17.93 -11.10 1.28
N LYS A 14 17.98 -11.37 2.58
CA LYS A 14 17.87 -12.72 3.16
C LYS A 14 16.41 -13.11 3.39
N ASP A 15 16.10 -14.40 3.23
CA ASP A 15 14.76 -14.94 3.53
C ASP A 15 14.59 -15.22 5.04
N LEU A 16 13.36 -15.49 5.46
CA LEU A 16 12.93 -15.63 6.87
C LEU A 16 13.83 -16.52 7.73
N PRO A 17 14.25 -17.74 7.32
CA PRO A 17 15.09 -18.58 8.18
C PRO A 17 16.49 -18.00 8.45
N GLN A 18 16.91 -17.00 7.67
CA GLN A 18 18.26 -16.42 7.69
C GLN A 18 18.31 -15.03 8.31
N ILE A 19 17.16 -14.42 8.60
CA ILE A 19 17.10 -13.10 9.20
C ILE A 19 17.12 -13.19 10.73
N THR A 20 17.63 -12.14 11.37
CA THR A 20 17.71 -12.01 12.83
C THR A 20 16.65 -11.03 13.35
N GLU A 21 16.48 -10.96 14.67
CA GLU A 21 15.51 -10.07 15.33
C GLU A 21 15.67 -8.59 14.96
N ASP A 22 16.91 -8.16 14.68
CA ASP A 22 17.21 -6.76 14.34
C ASP A 22 17.28 -6.51 12.82
N THR A 23 16.85 -7.44 11.99
CA THR A 23 16.90 -7.27 10.55
C THR A 23 15.88 -6.20 10.12
N PRO A 24 16.31 -5.15 9.41
CA PRO A 24 15.39 -4.18 8.85
C PRO A 24 14.47 -4.85 7.82
N TYR A 25 13.24 -4.36 7.73
CA TYR A 25 12.23 -4.94 6.86
C TYR A 25 11.39 -3.87 6.20
N ALA A 26 11.18 -4.02 4.91
CA ALA A 26 10.17 -3.27 4.18
C ALA A 26 9.40 -4.19 3.22
N ARG A 27 8.17 -3.81 2.93
CA ARG A 27 7.31 -4.50 1.98
C ARG A 27 6.60 -3.48 1.11
N ILE A 28 6.66 -3.69 -0.20
CA ILE A 28 5.96 -2.89 -1.19
C ILE A 28 5.02 -3.81 -1.95
N ALA A 29 3.76 -3.44 -2.05
CA ALA A 29 2.78 -4.12 -2.90
C ALA A 29 2.31 -3.15 -3.98
N LEU A 30 2.57 -3.47 -5.23
CA LEU A 30 2.09 -2.76 -6.40
C LEU A 30 0.95 -3.57 -7.02
N VAL A 31 -0.22 -2.96 -7.13
CA VAL A 31 -1.42 -3.61 -7.63
C VAL A 31 -1.86 -2.94 -8.92
N ARG A 32 -1.91 -3.71 -10.01
CA ARG A 32 -2.52 -3.25 -11.26
C ARG A 32 -4.00 -3.59 -11.23
N VAL A 33 -4.83 -2.60 -11.48
CA VAL A 33 -6.27 -2.73 -11.56
C VAL A 33 -6.75 -2.40 -12.97
N ALA A 34 -7.85 -3.01 -13.40
CA ALA A 34 -8.46 -2.74 -14.69
C ALA A 34 -8.93 -1.27 -14.75
N GLU A 35 -8.51 -0.55 -15.79
CA GLU A 35 -8.74 0.88 -15.94
C GLU A 35 -10.23 1.23 -15.86
N ASP A 36 -11.07 0.46 -16.55
CA ASP A 36 -12.53 0.69 -16.58
C ASP A 36 -13.26 0.29 -15.27
N SER A 37 -12.59 -0.38 -14.35
CA SER A 37 -13.21 -0.90 -13.13
C SER A 37 -13.15 0.05 -11.96
N ILE A 38 -12.25 1.02 -11.98
CA ILE A 38 -11.97 1.88 -10.82
C ILE A 38 -13.07 2.92 -10.63
N GLY A 39 -13.65 3.44 -11.73
CA GLY A 39 -14.63 4.53 -11.68
C GLY A 39 -13.99 5.87 -11.27
N THR A 40 -14.82 6.82 -10.89
CA THR A 40 -14.42 8.18 -10.43
C THR A 40 -15.02 8.49 -9.07
N GLY A 41 -14.55 9.56 -8.42
CA GLY A 41 -15.08 10.04 -7.15
C GLY A 41 -15.10 8.98 -6.04
N ASP A 42 -16.20 8.86 -5.35
CA ASP A 42 -16.39 7.94 -4.21
C ASP A 42 -16.12 6.48 -4.56
N LYS A 43 -16.45 6.07 -5.79
CA LYS A 43 -16.22 4.69 -6.24
C LYS A 43 -14.74 4.38 -6.34
N LEU A 44 -13.93 5.29 -6.89
CA LEU A 44 -12.49 5.19 -6.93
C LEU A 44 -11.90 5.07 -5.53
N TYR A 45 -12.29 5.98 -4.63
CA TYR A 45 -11.80 6.00 -3.26
C TYR A 45 -12.14 4.70 -2.52
N ASN A 46 -13.40 4.25 -2.59
CA ASN A 46 -13.84 3.02 -1.94
C ASN A 46 -13.11 1.79 -2.48
N THR A 47 -12.85 1.72 -3.79
CA THR A 47 -12.08 0.64 -4.40
C THR A 47 -10.65 0.60 -3.87
N ILE A 48 -9.97 1.77 -3.81
CA ILE A 48 -8.61 1.88 -3.27
C ILE A 48 -8.58 1.48 -1.78
N GLN A 49 -9.53 1.95 -0.99
CA GLN A 49 -9.64 1.61 0.43
C GLN A 49 -9.86 0.11 0.63
N ASN A 50 -10.79 -0.49 -0.10
CA ASN A 50 -11.10 -1.92 -0.01
C ASN A 50 -9.88 -2.78 -0.37
N ILE A 51 -9.17 -2.45 -1.44
CA ILE A 51 -7.92 -3.11 -1.82
C ILE A 51 -6.85 -2.89 -0.74
N GLY A 52 -6.76 -1.70 -0.17
CA GLY A 52 -5.81 -1.36 0.90
C GLY A 52 -6.05 -2.11 2.22
N TYR A 53 -7.29 -2.48 2.52
CA TYR A 53 -7.66 -3.24 3.73
C TYR A 53 -7.15 -4.69 3.74
N PHE A 54 -6.68 -5.23 2.61
CA PHE A 54 -6.17 -6.59 2.52
C PHE A 54 -5.08 -6.90 3.56
N ARG A 55 -4.33 -5.90 4.00
CA ARG A 55 -3.15 -6.02 4.87
C ARG A 55 -3.42 -6.59 6.27
N TYR A 56 -4.67 -6.72 6.71
CA TYR A 56 -4.98 -7.09 8.08
C TYR A 56 -5.27 -8.57 8.35
N HIS A 57 -5.56 -9.38 7.32
CA HIS A 57 -6.13 -10.74 7.53
C HIS A 57 -5.55 -11.85 6.66
N ILE A 58 -4.44 -11.65 5.97
CA ILE A 58 -3.98 -12.54 4.90
C ILE A 58 -2.68 -13.28 5.17
N TYR A 59 -2.14 -13.15 6.34
CA TYR A 59 -0.86 -13.78 6.58
C TYR A 59 -0.99 -15.26 6.92
N PRO A 60 -0.07 -16.11 6.42
CA PRO A 60 -0.01 -17.51 6.82
C PRO A 60 0.09 -17.65 8.34
N LYS A 61 -0.40 -18.78 8.86
CA LYS A 61 -0.27 -19.10 10.28
C LYS A 61 1.20 -19.01 10.71
N GLY A 62 1.45 -18.33 11.82
CA GLY A 62 2.78 -18.11 12.36
C GLY A 62 3.49 -16.85 11.87
N PHE A 63 2.94 -16.10 10.92
CA PHE A 63 3.40 -14.77 10.55
C PHE A 63 2.44 -13.71 11.12
N MET A 64 2.95 -12.79 11.90
CA MET A 64 2.15 -11.74 12.52
C MET A 64 2.77 -10.37 12.24
N LEU A 65 1.95 -9.47 11.70
CA LEU A 65 2.30 -8.08 11.51
C LEU A 65 1.65 -7.22 12.59
N ARG A 66 2.43 -6.34 13.21
CA ARG A 66 1.95 -5.31 14.13
C ARG A 66 2.32 -3.94 13.61
N VAL A 67 1.36 -3.04 13.58
CA VAL A 67 1.58 -1.63 13.21
C VAL A 67 1.58 -0.81 14.50
N SER A 68 2.64 -0.03 14.70
CA SER A 68 2.70 0.96 15.78
C SER A 68 1.92 2.20 15.36
N SER A 69 0.91 2.59 16.13
CA SER A 69 0.11 3.79 15.88
C SER A 69 0.88 5.10 16.11
N SER A 70 2.01 5.05 16.85
CA SER A 70 2.75 6.25 17.25
C SER A 70 3.84 6.68 16.25
N ASN A 71 4.35 5.77 15.43
CA ASN A 71 5.48 6.05 14.54
C ASN A 71 5.41 5.37 13.17
N ASP A 72 4.26 4.82 12.81
CA ASP A 72 4.02 4.12 11.54
C ASP A 72 4.98 2.96 11.24
N ARG A 73 5.65 2.45 12.28
CA ARG A 73 6.54 1.29 12.11
C ARG A 73 5.74 0.01 12.16
N GLU A 74 6.05 -0.86 11.23
CA GLU A 74 5.58 -2.23 11.24
C GLU A 74 6.64 -3.11 11.90
N SER A 75 6.22 -4.01 12.78
CA SER A 75 7.06 -5.07 13.31
C SER A 75 6.48 -6.41 12.94
N VAL A 76 7.35 -7.30 12.49
CA VAL A 76 7.00 -8.65 12.09
C VAL A 76 7.44 -9.62 13.18
N ARG A 77 6.56 -10.55 13.53
CA ARG A 77 6.88 -11.70 14.38
C ARG A 77 6.60 -12.97 13.60
N VAL A 78 7.54 -13.88 13.66
CA VAL A 78 7.43 -15.19 13.02
C VAL A 78 7.55 -16.26 14.10
N ALA A 79 6.64 -17.21 14.12
CA ALA A 79 6.67 -18.32 15.05
C ALA A 79 7.75 -19.33 14.62
N ALA A 80 8.47 -19.90 15.59
CA ALA A 80 9.54 -20.87 15.31
C ALA A 80 9.03 -22.10 14.57
N ASP A 81 7.88 -22.63 14.97
CA ASP A 81 7.25 -23.77 14.32
C ASP A 81 6.86 -23.48 12.85
N ALA A 82 6.52 -22.26 12.52
CA ALA A 82 6.23 -21.88 11.13
C ALA A 82 7.52 -21.84 10.28
N LEU A 83 8.64 -21.40 10.85
CA LEU A 83 9.95 -21.44 10.18
C LEU A 83 10.40 -22.89 9.93
N GLU A 84 10.24 -23.78 10.92
CA GLU A 84 10.52 -25.21 10.78
C GLU A 84 9.65 -25.88 9.71
N GLN A 85 8.43 -25.40 9.49
CA GLN A 85 7.52 -25.83 8.43
C GLN A 85 7.83 -25.20 7.07
N GLY A 86 8.90 -24.40 6.95
CA GLY A 86 9.36 -23.82 5.69
C GLY A 86 8.68 -22.49 5.31
N LEU A 87 8.11 -21.77 6.28
CA LEU A 87 7.57 -20.43 6.01
C LEU A 87 8.69 -19.53 5.48
N ASN A 88 8.43 -18.87 4.36
CA ASN A 88 9.35 -17.95 3.68
C ASN A 88 8.58 -16.78 3.05
N PHE A 89 9.27 -15.76 2.54
CA PHE A 89 8.61 -14.61 1.92
C PHE A 89 7.85 -14.94 0.64
N THR A 90 8.25 -15.95 -0.10
CA THR A 90 7.48 -16.42 -1.26
C THR A 90 6.12 -16.96 -0.83
N ALA A 91 6.05 -17.76 0.23
CA ALA A 91 4.76 -18.25 0.76
C ALA A 91 3.86 -17.12 1.25
N ILE A 92 4.44 -16.10 1.91
CA ILE A 92 3.73 -14.91 2.36
C ILE A 92 3.21 -14.11 1.16
N GLY A 93 4.06 -13.87 0.17
CA GLY A 93 3.71 -13.15 -1.05
C GLY A 93 2.59 -13.84 -1.83
N ASN A 94 2.64 -15.16 -1.96
CA ASN A 94 1.57 -15.95 -2.60
C ASN A 94 0.23 -15.82 -1.85
N ALA A 95 0.25 -15.81 -0.52
CA ALA A 95 -0.96 -15.60 0.27
C ALA A 95 -1.54 -14.19 0.05
N MET A 96 -0.66 -13.20 -0.05
CA MET A 96 -1.06 -11.81 -0.34
C MET A 96 -1.65 -11.66 -1.76
N GLN A 97 -0.98 -12.20 -2.79
CA GLN A 97 -1.49 -12.18 -4.16
C GLN A 97 -2.86 -12.85 -4.25
N LYS A 98 -2.99 -14.04 -3.65
CA LYS A 98 -4.26 -14.77 -3.61
C LYS A 98 -5.39 -13.96 -2.97
N ALA A 99 -5.10 -13.23 -1.90
CA ALA A 99 -6.09 -12.38 -1.23
C ALA A 99 -6.45 -11.15 -2.06
N LEU A 100 -5.47 -10.50 -2.71
CA LEU A 100 -5.72 -9.36 -3.59
C LEU A 100 -6.56 -9.75 -4.81
N HIS A 101 -6.33 -10.93 -5.39
CA HIS A 101 -7.12 -11.45 -6.50
C HIS A 101 -8.58 -11.86 -6.12
N LEU A 102 -8.98 -11.76 -4.86
CA LEU A 102 -10.40 -11.82 -4.49
C LEU A 102 -11.16 -10.55 -4.93
N HIS A 103 -10.44 -9.45 -5.16
CA HIS A 103 -11.00 -8.25 -5.75
C HIS A 103 -10.99 -8.40 -7.28
N LYS A 104 -12.17 -8.38 -7.89
CA LYS A 104 -12.36 -8.60 -9.35
C LYS A 104 -11.68 -7.55 -10.22
N GLU A 105 -11.38 -6.38 -9.64
CA GLU A 105 -10.72 -5.26 -10.28
C GLU A 105 -9.20 -5.49 -10.43
N VAL A 106 -8.62 -6.42 -9.65
CA VAL A 106 -7.18 -6.67 -9.61
C VAL A 106 -6.77 -7.60 -10.75
N GLU A 107 -5.88 -7.12 -11.61
CA GLU A 107 -5.35 -7.87 -12.76
C GLU A 107 -3.98 -8.50 -12.49
N ALA A 108 -3.11 -7.79 -11.77
CA ALA A 108 -1.78 -8.29 -11.44
C ALA A 108 -1.24 -7.64 -10.17
N VAL A 109 -0.39 -8.37 -9.45
CA VAL A 109 0.17 -7.95 -8.16
C VAL A 109 1.67 -8.25 -8.12
N LYS A 110 2.48 -7.20 -7.94
CA LYS A 110 3.91 -7.32 -7.65
C LYS A 110 4.17 -7.03 -6.18
N ILE A 111 4.80 -7.97 -5.49
CA ILE A 111 5.16 -7.82 -4.07
C ILE A 111 6.68 -7.86 -3.95
N ILE A 112 7.24 -6.86 -3.29
CA ILE A 112 8.67 -6.72 -3.06
C ILE A 112 8.91 -6.76 -1.56
N PHE A 113 9.68 -7.73 -1.10
CA PHE A 113 10.20 -7.79 0.27
C PHE A 113 11.65 -7.32 0.27
N ILE A 114 12.00 -6.49 1.22
CA ILE A 114 13.35 -5.93 1.37
C ILE A 114 13.82 -6.22 2.78
N THR A 115 14.90 -6.99 2.90
CA THR A 115 15.58 -7.35 4.15
C THR A 115 17.08 -7.06 4.09
N ASP A 116 17.55 -6.46 3.00
CA ASP A 116 18.94 -6.04 2.84
C ASP A 116 19.20 -4.81 3.72
N PRO A 117 20.14 -4.88 4.71
CA PRO A 117 20.49 -3.73 5.54
C PRO A 117 21.04 -2.52 4.75
N GLY A 118 21.55 -2.77 3.53
CA GLY A 118 22.07 -1.72 2.63
C GLY A 118 20.99 -0.98 1.83
N ALA A 119 19.71 -1.38 1.94
CA ALA A 119 18.63 -0.71 1.24
C ALA A 119 18.35 0.70 1.80
N ASP A 120 17.87 1.60 0.94
CA ASP A 120 17.47 2.96 1.34
C ASP A 120 16.11 2.98 2.05
N TYR A 121 16.09 2.54 3.30
CA TYR A 121 14.88 2.57 4.13
C TYR A 121 14.40 4.00 4.44
N ALA A 122 15.29 4.99 4.46
CA ALA A 122 14.92 6.38 4.68
C ALA A 122 14.09 6.92 3.51
N GLY A 123 14.56 6.71 2.27
CA GLY A 123 13.79 7.07 1.07
C GLY A 123 12.47 6.32 0.95
N LEU A 124 12.43 5.04 1.33
CA LEU A 124 11.18 4.27 1.37
C LEU A 124 10.19 4.85 2.41
N GLN A 125 10.67 5.26 3.58
CA GLN A 125 9.84 5.87 4.62
C GLN A 125 9.29 7.23 4.17
N GLU A 126 10.08 8.03 3.49
CA GLU A 126 9.66 9.31 2.93
C GLU A 126 8.59 9.11 1.85
N GLY A 127 8.79 8.17 0.92
CA GLY A 127 7.80 7.79 -0.07
C GLY A 127 6.48 7.32 0.55
N LEU A 128 6.53 6.52 1.63
CA LEU A 128 5.34 6.09 2.36
C LEU A 128 4.61 7.28 2.99
N LYS A 129 5.34 8.22 3.59
CA LYS A 129 4.77 9.44 4.18
C LYS A 129 4.04 10.26 3.10
N LYS A 130 4.64 10.44 1.94
CA LYS A 130 4.04 11.15 0.80
C LYS A 130 2.77 10.45 0.32
N THR A 131 2.80 9.13 0.15
CA THR A 131 1.61 8.33 -0.22
C THR A 131 0.47 8.51 0.77
N LYS A 132 0.76 8.53 2.07
CA LYS A 132 -0.24 8.79 3.12
C LYS A 132 -0.83 10.19 3.04
N GLN A 133 -0.02 11.20 2.74
CA GLN A 133 -0.48 12.56 2.54
C GLN A 133 -1.43 12.66 1.34
N ILE A 134 -1.09 12.01 0.23
CA ILE A 134 -1.98 11.93 -0.96
C ILE A 134 -3.32 11.30 -0.59
N THR A 135 -3.31 10.15 0.11
CA THR A 135 -4.55 9.48 0.55
C THR A 135 -5.37 10.36 1.48
N ALA A 136 -4.72 11.05 2.43
CA ALA A 136 -5.39 11.98 3.33
C ALA A 136 -6.00 13.18 2.59
N THR A 137 -5.33 13.66 1.53
CA THR A 137 -5.85 14.75 0.67
C THR A 137 -7.11 14.31 -0.06
N ILE A 138 -7.12 13.12 -0.64
CA ILE A 138 -8.30 12.55 -1.31
C ILE A 138 -9.46 12.39 -0.30
N ASP A 139 -9.17 11.83 0.88
CA ASP A 139 -10.18 11.66 1.94
C ASP A 139 -10.78 13.00 2.41
N HIS A 140 -9.94 14.04 2.48
CA HIS A 140 -10.38 15.39 2.83
C HIS A 140 -11.27 16.00 1.74
N MET A 141 -10.88 15.87 0.48
CA MET A 141 -11.70 16.35 -0.65
C MET A 141 -13.08 15.70 -0.69
N LEU A 142 -13.16 14.40 -0.41
CA LEU A 142 -14.44 13.66 -0.40
C LEU A 142 -15.37 14.05 0.75
N LYS A 143 -14.82 14.55 1.86
CA LYS A 143 -15.60 14.89 3.06
C LYS A 143 -16.08 16.34 3.09
N ASP A 144 -15.38 17.24 2.42
CA ASP A 144 -15.62 18.69 2.52
C ASP A 144 -15.62 19.35 1.14
N VAL A 145 -16.82 19.42 0.54
CA VAL A 145 -17.03 19.96 -0.81
C VAL A 145 -16.84 21.50 -0.87
N ASN A 146 -16.81 22.20 0.29
CA ASN A 146 -16.68 23.66 0.37
C ASN A 146 -15.29 24.12 0.84
N MET A 147 -14.24 23.51 0.35
CA MET A 147 -12.88 23.82 0.79
C MET A 147 -12.37 25.16 0.26
N ASP A 148 -11.88 26.00 1.18
CA ASP A 148 -11.00 27.11 0.82
C ASP A 148 -9.57 26.59 0.56
N CYS A 149 -9.25 26.37 -0.71
CA CYS A 149 -7.92 25.89 -1.12
C CYS A 149 -6.79 26.82 -0.67
N GLY A 150 -7.05 28.11 -0.49
CA GLY A 150 -6.06 29.09 -0.07
C GLY A 150 -5.59 28.93 1.39
N SER A 151 -6.42 28.32 2.24
CA SER A 151 -6.09 28.04 3.65
C SER A 151 -5.81 26.56 3.94
N CYS A 152 -5.84 25.69 2.91
CA CYS A 152 -5.68 24.25 3.07
C CYS A 152 -4.21 23.86 3.28
N GLY A 153 -3.92 23.19 4.40
CA GLY A 153 -2.57 22.69 4.71
C GLY A 153 -2.07 21.55 3.79
N LEU A 154 -2.88 21.10 2.83
CA LEU A 154 -2.55 20.06 1.85
C LEU A 154 -2.34 20.62 0.42
N GLN A 155 -2.34 21.94 0.26
CA GLN A 155 -2.23 22.58 -1.06
C GLN A 155 -0.97 22.14 -1.81
N GLU A 156 0.17 22.05 -1.15
CA GLU A 156 1.43 21.62 -1.77
C GLU A 156 1.31 20.22 -2.39
N ILE A 157 0.61 19.30 -1.75
CA ILE A 157 0.38 17.95 -2.26
C ILE A 157 -0.55 17.96 -3.47
N CYS A 158 -1.59 18.77 -3.45
CA CYS A 158 -2.49 18.93 -4.59
C CYS A 158 -1.79 19.53 -5.81
N ASP A 159 -0.82 20.42 -5.59
CA ASP A 159 -0.04 21.05 -6.66
C ASP A 159 1.02 20.09 -7.23
N GLU A 160 1.53 19.19 -6.41
CA GLU A 160 2.58 18.24 -6.80
C GLU A 160 2.03 17.00 -7.52
N VAL A 161 0.80 16.59 -7.23
CA VAL A 161 0.17 15.41 -7.82
C VAL A 161 -0.80 15.83 -8.91
N GLU A 162 -0.37 15.65 -10.15
CA GLU A 162 -1.20 15.91 -11.34
C GLU A 162 -2.55 15.18 -11.26
N GLY A 163 -3.63 15.90 -11.50
CA GLY A 163 -4.98 15.37 -11.47
C GLY A 163 -5.72 15.47 -10.13
N LEU A 164 -5.05 15.75 -8.99
CA LEU A 164 -5.76 15.95 -7.72
C LEU A 164 -6.64 17.22 -7.74
N ARG A 165 -6.15 18.30 -8.33
CA ARG A 165 -6.96 19.53 -8.51
C ARG A 165 -8.15 19.31 -9.42
N GLU A 166 -7.95 18.64 -10.55
CA GLU A 166 -9.03 18.34 -11.50
C GLU A 166 -10.10 17.45 -10.87
N MET A 167 -9.70 16.49 -10.06
CA MET A 167 -10.62 15.66 -9.28
C MET A 167 -11.45 16.50 -8.31
N HIS A 168 -10.84 17.46 -7.61
CA HIS A 168 -11.53 18.36 -6.68
C HIS A 168 -12.54 19.25 -7.39
N PHE A 169 -12.16 19.89 -8.51
CA PHE A 169 -13.05 20.74 -9.28
C PHE A 169 -14.20 19.95 -9.94
N GLY A 170 -13.91 18.75 -10.46
CA GLY A 170 -14.93 17.87 -11.03
C GLY A 170 -15.99 17.44 -10.01
N MET A 171 -15.61 17.21 -8.76
CA MET A 171 -16.53 16.85 -7.67
C MET A 171 -17.44 18.02 -7.25
N SER A 172 -16.95 19.27 -7.35
CA SER A 172 -17.77 20.46 -7.01
C SER A 172 -18.83 20.79 -8.08
N GLU A 173 -18.64 20.36 -9.32
CA GLU A 173 -19.61 20.55 -10.40
C GLU A 173 -20.79 19.55 -10.36
N GLU A 174 -20.60 18.36 -9.80
CA GLU A 174 -21.64 17.33 -9.69
C GLU A 174 -22.68 17.62 -8.56
N HIS A 175 -22.43 18.57 -7.68
CA HIS A 175 -23.29 18.90 -6.54
C HIS A 175 -24.04 20.26 -6.69
N THR A 176 -24.01 20.90 -7.87
CA THR A 176 -24.78 22.11 -8.20
C THR A 176 -25.93 21.78 -9.11
#